data_68b3e291b5c33ff11e456149cffa4887
#
_entry.id   68b3e291b5c33ff11e456149cffa4887
#
_cell.length_a   1.000
_cell.length_b   1.000
_cell.length_c   1.000
_cell.angle_alpha   90.00
_cell.angle_beta   90.00
_cell.angle_gamma   90.00
#
_symmetry.space_group_name_H-M   'P 1'
#
loop_
_entity.id
_entity.type
_entity.pdbx_description
1 polymer ?
#
loop_
_entity_poly.entity_id
_entity_poly.type
_entity_poly.pdbx_seq_one_letter_code
_entity_poly.pdbx_strand_id
1 'polypeptide(L)'
;KFKESAFFRKLFLLVFVTSMILFRTLLNRDLWMNPLSNVMGGWSIWETVNGEQKLTTECIENVIMMVPFSAVVMWTFEEKVGHGWKKKLWQSSKIAFIFSVNIEMLQLLLRLGTFQLSDILYNTVGGVVGGLVYYATMKARKRL
;
A
#
# COMPACT_ATOMS: atom_id res chain seq x y z
N LYS A 1 13.70 4.84 -28.51
CA LYS A 1 14.29 3.66 -27.79
C LYS A 1 14.66 3.96 -26.33
N PHE A 2 15.37 5.04 -25.98
CA PHE A 2 15.81 5.32 -24.62
C PHE A 2 14.63 5.65 -23.66
N LYS A 3 13.65 6.45 -24.11
CA LYS A 3 12.45 6.78 -23.32
C LYS A 3 11.54 5.56 -23.12
N GLU A 4 11.40 4.72 -24.13
CA GLU A 4 10.62 3.48 -24.06
C GLU A 4 11.22 2.48 -23.08
N SER A 5 12.56 2.33 -23.04
CA SER A 5 13.22 1.45 -22.09
C SER A 5 13.11 1.96 -20.65
N ALA A 6 13.08 3.29 -20.44
CA ALA A 6 12.89 3.87 -19.11
C ALA A 6 11.46 3.67 -18.60
N PHE A 7 10.44 3.86 -19.44
CA PHE A 7 9.05 3.58 -19.09
C PHE A 7 8.82 2.09 -18.82
N PHE A 8 9.39 1.22 -19.64
CA PHE A 8 9.30 -0.22 -19.44
C PHE A 8 9.87 -0.65 -18.08
N ARG A 9 11.02 -0.11 -17.66
CA ARG A 9 11.60 -0.40 -16.33
C ARG A 9 10.71 0.07 -15.19
N LYS A 10 10.10 1.27 -15.31
CA LYS A 10 9.15 1.79 -14.33
C LYS A 10 7.92 0.87 -14.22
N LEU A 11 7.37 0.47 -15.36
CA LEU A 11 6.21 -0.41 -15.44
C LEU A 11 6.52 -1.80 -14.88
N PHE A 12 7.68 -2.37 -15.21
CA PHE A 12 8.10 -3.64 -14.65
C PHE A 12 8.19 -3.61 -13.12
N LEU A 13 8.82 -2.55 -12.59
CA LEU A 13 8.92 -2.37 -11.13
C LEU A 13 7.54 -2.20 -10.49
N LEU A 14 6.63 -1.47 -11.13
CA LEU A 14 5.26 -1.31 -10.66
C LEU A 14 4.52 -2.64 -10.61
N VAL A 15 4.58 -3.42 -11.68
CA VAL A 15 3.95 -4.74 -11.76
C VAL A 15 4.55 -5.66 -10.70
N PHE A 16 5.86 -5.67 -10.53
CA PHE A 16 6.53 -6.49 -9.52
C PHE A 16 6.06 -6.14 -8.11
N VAL A 17 6.10 -4.87 -7.73
CA VAL A 17 5.66 -4.43 -6.39
C VAL A 17 4.18 -4.73 -6.16
N THR A 18 3.33 -4.46 -7.15
CA THR A 18 1.90 -4.77 -7.07
C THR A 18 1.66 -6.26 -6.90
N SER A 19 2.36 -7.11 -7.66
CA SER A 19 2.24 -8.58 -7.55
C SER A 19 2.68 -9.08 -6.17
N MET A 20 3.76 -8.53 -5.61
CA MET A 20 4.22 -8.87 -4.26
C MET A 20 3.16 -8.53 -3.19
N ILE A 21 2.52 -7.36 -3.33
CA ILE A 21 1.44 -6.95 -2.43
C ILE A 21 0.25 -7.90 -2.54
N LEU A 22 -0.22 -8.17 -3.77
CA LEU A 22 -1.36 -9.07 -3.99
C LEU A 22 -1.05 -10.48 -3.51
N PHE A 23 0.17 -10.97 -3.72
CA PHE A 23 0.59 -12.27 -3.19
C PHE A 23 0.51 -12.30 -1.67
N ARG A 24 1.06 -11.27 -0.99
CA ARG A 24 1.07 -11.17 0.48
C ARG A 24 -0.35 -11.05 1.04
N THR A 25 -1.21 -10.25 0.41
CA THR A 25 -2.52 -9.90 0.95
C THR A 25 -3.63 -10.89 0.57
N LEU A 26 -3.53 -11.57 -0.58
CA LEU A 26 -4.58 -12.46 -1.06
C LEU A 26 -4.21 -13.94 -0.95
N LEU A 27 -2.94 -14.31 -1.21
CA LEU A 27 -2.54 -15.72 -1.25
C LEU A 27 -1.94 -16.23 0.06
N ASN A 28 -1.41 -15.35 0.91
CA ASN A 28 -0.85 -15.73 2.21
C ASN A 28 -1.84 -15.44 3.35
N ARG A 29 -3.08 -15.90 3.20
CA ARG A 29 -4.17 -15.72 4.17
C ARG A 29 -4.92 -17.04 4.39
N ASP A 30 -5.53 -17.15 5.57
CA ASP A 30 -6.39 -18.28 5.88
C ASP A 30 -7.66 -18.27 5.01
N LEU A 31 -8.00 -19.43 4.47
CA LEU A 31 -9.17 -19.60 3.61
C LEU A 31 -10.43 -19.81 4.47
N TRP A 32 -11.58 -19.37 3.93
CA TRP A 32 -12.91 -19.66 4.51
C TRP A 32 -13.16 -19.03 5.88
N MET A 33 -12.44 -17.99 6.24
CA MET A 33 -12.72 -17.21 7.45
C MET A 33 -14.05 -16.44 7.31
N ASN A 34 -14.64 -16.10 8.46
CA ASN A 34 -15.71 -15.10 8.47
C ASN A 34 -15.11 -13.71 8.22
N PRO A 35 -15.30 -13.11 7.03
CA PRO A 35 -14.59 -11.90 6.68
C PRO A 35 -14.99 -10.66 7.50
N LEU A 36 -16.11 -10.72 8.21
CA LEU A 36 -16.61 -9.64 9.06
C LEU A 36 -16.33 -9.87 10.55
N SER A 37 -15.57 -10.89 10.92
CA SER A 37 -15.33 -11.22 12.33
C SER A 37 -14.46 -10.20 13.07
N ASN A 38 -13.64 -9.40 12.37
CA ASN A 38 -12.67 -8.49 12.98
C ASN A 38 -12.57 -7.12 12.29
N VAL A 39 -13.69 -6.55 11.87
CA VAL A 39 -13.75 -5.29 11.11
C VAL A 39 -13.06 -4.12 11.84
N MET A 40 -13.19 -4.08 13.16
CA MET A 40 -12.61 -3.05 14.03
C MET A 40 -11.31 -3.51 14.71
N GLY A 41 -10.69 -4.59 14.23
CA GLY A 41 -9.41 -5.09 14.74
C GLY A 41 -8.19 -4.42 14.10
N GLY A 42 -7.00 -4.87 14.50
CA GLY A 42 -5.73 -4.48 13.86
C GLY A 42 -5.21 -3.06 14.16
N TRP A 43 -5.80 -2.35 15.14
CA TRP A 43 -5.38 -0.97 15.48
C TRP A 43 -4.14 -0.89 16.34
N SER A 44 -3.72 -2.00 16.95
CA SER A 44 -2.61 -2.05 17.89
C SER A 44 -1.56 -3.07 17.44
N ILE A 45 -0.34 -2.86 17.87
CA ILE A 45 0.75 -3.85 17.77
C ILE A 45 0.58 -5.00 18.79
N TRP A 46 -0.39 -4.88 19.69
CA TRP A 46 -0.75 -5.91 20.66
C TRP A 46 -2.15 -6.43 20.36
N GLU A 47 -2.27 -7.73 20.17
CA GLU A 47 -3.53 -8.43 19.98
C GLU A 47 -3.73 -9.43 21.12
N THR A 48 -4.96 -9.51 21.63
CA THR A 48 -5.31 -10.48 22.65
C THR A 48 -5.84 -11.75 21.99
N VAL A 49 -5.05 -12.82 22.03
CA VAL A 49 -5.41 -14.13 21.50
C VAL A 49 -5.52 -15.12 22.67
N ASN A 50 -6.69 -15.71 22.86
CA ASN A 50 -6.96 -16.68 23.96
C ASN A 50 -6.62 -16.15 25.37
N GLY A 51 -6.78 -14.84 25.60
CA GLY A 51 -6.48 -14.20 26.90
C GLY A 51 -5.02 -13.79 27.10
N GLU A 52 -4.12 -14.12 26.16
CA GLU A 52 -2.72 -13.70 26.16
C GLU A 52 -2.50 -12.56 25.17
N GLN A 53 -1.64 -11.59 25.54
CA GLN A 53 -1.25 -10.51 24.64
C GLN A 53 -0.11 -10.98 23.73
N LYS A 54 -0.39 -10.97 22.42
CA LYS A 54 0.57 -11.33 21.36
C LYS A 54 0.96 -10.10 20.57
N LEU A 55 2.25 -9.97 20.27
CA LEU A 55 2.73 -8.93 19.37
C LEU A 55 2.33 -9.26 17.93
N THR A 56 1.69 -8.29 17.26
CA THR A 56 1.40 -8.34 15.82
C THR A 56 2.12 -7.21 15.10
N THR A 57 2.63 -7.47 13.91
CA THR A 57 3.33 -6.49 13.06
C THR A 57 2.48 -6.03 11.87
N GLU A 58 1.24 -6.48 11.76
CA GLU A 58 0.38 -6.25 10.60
C GLU A 58 0.24 -4.77 10.25
N CYS A 59 0.01 -3.90 11.24
CA CYS A 59 -0.11 -2.46 11.01
C CYS A 59 1.19 -1.85 10.43
N ILE A 60 2.35 -2.29 10.89
CA ILE A 60 3.67 -1.83 10.40
C ILE A 60 3.93 -2.36 9.00
N GLU A 61 3.63 -3.63 8.76
CA GLU A 61 3.78 -4.28 7.45
C GLU A 61 2.94 -3.59 6.39
N ASN A 62 1.70 -3.24 6.70
CA ASN A 62 0.79 -2.53 5.80
C ASN A 62 1.36 -1.14 5.42
N VAL A 63 1.88 -0.39 6.38
CA VAL A 63 2.56 0.89 6.09
C VAL A 63 3.76 0.66 5.18
N ILE A 64 4.68 -0.24 5.56
CA ILE A 64 5.94 -0.48 4.83
C ILE A 64 5.68 -0.96 3.39
N MET A 65 4.71 -1.83 3.20
CA MET A 65 4.35 -2.39 1.90
C MET A 65 3.84 -1.33 0.92
N MET A 66 3.11 -0.35 1.41
CA MET A 66 2.53 0.72 0.57
C MET A 66 3.52 1.83 0.22
N VAL A 67 4.62 1.99 0.95
CA VAL A 67 5.65 2.99 0.65
C VAL A 67 6.25 2.80 -0.75
N PRO A 68 6.85 1.64 -1.11
CA PRO A 68 7.41 1.43 -2.44
C PRO A 68 6.33 1.46 -3.54
N PHE A 69 5.14 0.90 -3.29
CA PHE A 69 4.04 0.93 -4.24
C PHE A 69 3.69 2.36 -4.65
N SER A 70 3.38 3.20 -3.68
CA SER A 70 2.96 4.59 -3.94
C SER A 70 4.08 5.41 -4.59
N ALA A 71 5.34 5.24 -4.15
CA ALA A 71 6.48 5.93 -4.74
C ALA A 71 6.68 5.53 -6.22
N VAL A 72 6.56 4.24 -6.54
CA VAL A 72 6.73 3.71 -7.90
C VAL A 72 5.57 4.13 -8.81
N VAL A 73 4.32 4.10 -8.32
CA VAL A 73 3.16 4.61 -9.08
C VAL A 73 3.37 6.07 -9.45
N MET A 74 3.72 6.91 -8.46
CA MET A 74 3.97 8.34 -8.68
C MET A 74 5.11 8.58 -9.66
N TRP A 75 6.16 7.74 -9.63
CA TRP A 75 7.27 7.82 -10.56
C TRP A 75 6.90 7.36 -11.98
N THR A 76 6.11 6.30 -12.08
CA THR A 76 5.67 5.76 -13.39
C THR A 76 4.81 6.76 -14.14
N PHE A 77 3.91 7.43 -13.42
CA PHE A 77 2.96 8.39 -13.98
C PHE A 77 3.32 9.85 -13.64
N GLU A 78 4.61 10.17 -13.55
CA GLU A 78 5.10 11.49 -13.15
C GLU A 78 4.55 12.66 -13.96
N GLU A 79 4.22 12.44 -15.24
CA GLU A 79 3.62 13.45 -16.12
C GLU A 79 2.18 13.82 -15.70
N LYS A 80 1.47 12.89 -15.04
CA LYS A 80 0.10 13.09 -14.52
C LYS A 80 0.07 13.61 -13.10
N VAL A 81 1.22 13.63 -12.43
CA VAL A 81 1.34 14.07 -11.04
C VAL A 81 1.35 15.59 -10.97
N GLY A 82 0.44 16.16 -10.20
CA GLY A 82 0.31 17.61 -10.04
C GLY A 82 1.55 18.26 -9.43
N HIS A 83 1.73 19.55 -9.72
CA HIS A 83 2.82 20.35 -9.18
C HIS A 83 2.58 20.67 -7.70
N GLY A 84 3.67 20.72 -6.92
CA GLY A 84 3.66 21.02 -5.50
C GLY A 84 3.55 19.80 -4.59
N TRP A 85 4.17 19.92 -3.41
CA TRP A 85 4.29 18.79 -2.47
C TRP A 85 2.93 18.33 -1.93
N LYS A 86 2.02 19.27 -1.60
CA LYS A 86 0.67 18.93 -1.09
C LYS A 86 -0.15 18.10 -2.07
N LYS A 87 -0.13 18.47 -3.38
CA LYS A 87 -0.83 17.71 -4.42
C LYS A 87 -0.24 16.32 -4.58
N LYS A 88 1.09 16.19 -4.49
CA LYS A 88 1.76 14.88 -4.57
C LYS A 88 1.37 13.96 -3.42
N LEU A 89 1.36 14.48 -2.19
CA LEU A 89 0.93 13.70 -1.03
C LEU A 89 -0.54 13.29 -1.13
N TRP A 90 -1.41 14.22 -1.53
CA TRP A 90 -2.83 13.92 -1.71
C TRP A 90 -3.06 12.84 -2.77
N GLN A 91 -2.40 12.95 -3.93
CA GLN A 91 -2.51 11.94 -5.00
C GLN A 91 -1.99 10.58 -4.55
N SER A 92 -0.86 10.53 -3.89
CA SER A 92 -0.26 9.31 -3.36
C SER A 92 -1.17 8.63 -2.32
N SER A 93 -1.68 9.40 -1.37
CA SER A 93 -2.65 8.95 -0.37
C SER A 93 -3.93 8.39 -1.01
N LYS A 94 -4.50 9.13 -1.98
CA LYS A 94 -5.71 8.70 -2.70
C LYS A 94 -5.49 7.40 -3.47
N ILE A 95 -4.34 7.24 -4.13
CA ILE A 95 -4.00 6.02 -4.87
C ILE A 95 -3.90 4.83 -3.91
N ALA A 96 -3.18 5.00 -2.79
CA ALA A 96 -3.04 3.95 -1.78
C ALA A 96 -4.39 3.59 -1.13
N PHE A 97 -5.22 4.57 -0.82
CA PHE A 97 -6.56 4.37 -0.29
C PHE A 97 -7.43 3.54 -1.24
N ILE A 98 -7.52 3.95 -2.52
CA ILE A 98 -8.32 3.25 -3.52
C ILE A 98 -7.79 1.81 -3.70
N PHE A 99 -6.47 1.63 -3.78
CA PHE A 99 -5.87 0.32 -3.94
C PHE A 99 -6.15 -0.57 -2.73
N SER A 100 -6.02 -0.04 -1.51
CA SER A 100 -6.32 -0.78 -0.28
C SER A 100 -7.80 -1.18 -0.19
N VAL A 101 -8.72 -0.27 -0.48
CA VAL A 101 -10.15 -0.61 -0.51
C VAL A 101 -10.44 -1.74 -1.49
N ASN A 102 -9.81 -1.73 -2.68
CA ASN A 102 -9.97 -2.84 -3.63
C ASN A 102 -9.44 -4.17 -3.10
N ILE A 103 -8.30 -4.17 -2.39
CA ILE A 103 -7.76 -5.38 -1.75
C ILE A 103 -8.75 -5.90 -0.71
N GLU A 104 -9.21 -5.05 0.20
CA GLU A 104 -10.16 -5.42 1.25
C GLU A 104 -11.49 -5.95 0.67
N MET A 105 -11.98 -5.34 -0.41
CA MET A 105 -13.16 -5.82 -1.12
C MET A 105 -12.94 -7.19 -1.77
N LEU A 106 -11.76 -7.43 -2.35
CA LEU A 106 -11.40 -8.74 -2.88
C LEU A 106 -11.30 -9.81 -1.78
N GLN A 107 -10.71 -9.48 -0.63
CA GLN A 107 -10.64 -10.38 0.52
C GLN A 107 -12.05 -10.72 1.04
N LEU A 108 -12.94 -9.73 1.13
CA LEU A 108 -14.33 -9.91 1.50
C LEU A 108 -15.07 -10.86 0.54
N LEU A 109 -14.96 -10.61 -0.76
CA LEU A 109 -15.64 -11.39 -1.81
C LEU A 109 -15.12 -12.84 -1.91
N LEU A 110 -13.80 -13.00 -1.78
CA LEU A 110 -13.14 -14.30 -1.91
C LEU A 110 -13.03 -15.04 -0.57
N ARG A 111 -13.48 -14.45 0.54
CA ARG A 111 -13.36 -14.98 1.92
C ARG A 111 -11.91 -15.33 2.28
N LEU A 112 -10.99 -14.43 1.94
CA LEU A 112 -9.55 -14.55 2.19
C LEU A 112 -9.15 -13.68 3.38
N GLY A 113 -9.22 -14.19 4.59
CA GLY A 113 -8.95 -13.44 5.81
C GLY A 113 -10.14 -12.58 6.27
N THR A 114 -9.86 -11.53 7.04
CA THR A 114 -10.84 -10.62 7.63
C THR A 114 -10.74 -9.23 7.02
N PHE A 115 -11.87 -8.63 6.68
CA PHE A 115 -11.95 -7.22 6.28
C PHE A 115 -11.65 -6.33 7.51
N GLN A 116 -10.66 -5.44 7.40
CA GLN A 116 -10.25 -4.57 8.49
C GLN A 116 -10.12 -3.11 8.05
N LEU A 117 -10.78 -2.20 8.78
CA LEU A 117 -10.67 -0.75 8.52
C LEU A 117 -9.28 -0.20 8.85
N SER A 118 -8.61 -0.80 9.83
CA SER A 118 -7.22 -0.47 10.19
C SER A 118 -6.25 -0.66 9.02
N ASP A 119 -6.42 -1.73 8.22
CA ASP A 119 -5.59 -2.01 7.06
C ASP A 119 -5.71 -0.90 6.01
N ILE A 120 -6.93 -0.43 5.76
CA ILE A 120 -7.17 0.71 4.84
C ILE A 120 -6.45 1.96 5.34
N LEU A 121 -6.51 2.24 6.65
CA LEU A 121 -5.84 3.41 7.22
C LEU A 121 -4.31 3.30 7.13
N TYR A 122 -3.74 2.19 7.59
CA TYR A 122 -2.29 2.00 7.60
C TYR A 122 -1.70 1.96 6.19
N ASN A 123 -2.39 1.34 5.25
CA ASN A 123 -2.05 1.39 3.83
C ASN A 123 -2.07 2.82 3.27
N THR A 124 -3.06 3.61 3.67
CA THR A 124 -3.16 5.03 3.27
C THR A 124 -2.02 5.85 3.86
N VAL A 125 -1.65 5.63 5.13
CA VAL A 125 -0.48 6.25 5.76
C VAL A 125 0.80 5.87 5.02
N GLY A 126 0.97 4.60 4.66
CA GLY A 126 2.08 4.14 3.82
C GLY A 126 2.12 4.86 2.48
N GLY A 127 0.95 5.13 1.89
CA GLY A 127 0.81 5.94 0.69
C GLY A 127 1.33 7.37 0.85
N VAL A 128 1.02 8.02 1.97
CA VAL A 128 1.54 9.37 2.28
C VAL A 128 3.07 9.33 2.39
N VAL A 129 3.62 8.36 3.12
CA VAL A 129 5.08 8.19 3.26
C VAL A 129 5.73 7.94 1.90
N GLY A 130 5.15 7.10 1.05
CA GLY A 130 5.62 6.85 -0.32
C GLY A 130 5.62 8.12 -1.19
N GLY A 131 4.59 8.97 -1.03
CA GLY A 131 4.53 10.28 -1.66
C GLY A 131 5.65 11.23 -1.20
N LEU A 132 6.00 11.21 0.09
CA LEU A 132 7.13 11.96 0.64
C LEU A 132 8.46 11.46 0.06
N VAL A 133 8.67 10.16 0.02
CA VAL A 133 9.86 9.53 -0.58
C VAL A 133 10.00 9.94 -2.05
N TYR A 134 8.92 9.84 -2.83
CA TYR A 134 8.90 10.29 -4.21
C TYR A 134 9.25 11.78 -4.34
N TYR A 135 8.65 12.64 -3.52
CA TYR A 135 8.93 14.08 -3.54
C TYR A 135 10.39 14.38 -3.19
N ALA A 136 10.94 13.73 -2.17
CA ALA A 136 12.34 13.90 -1.76
C ALA A 136 13.31 13.47 -2.88
N THR A 137 13.07 12.33 -3.51
CA THR A 137 13.90 11.84 -4.63
C THR A 137 13.84 12.77 -5.85
N MET A 138 12.66 13.30 -6.18
CA MET A 138 12.49 14.30 -7.24
C MET A 138 13.25 15.58 -6.95
N LYS A 139 13.20 16.05 -5.70
CA LYS A 139 13.91 17.27 -5.29
C LYS A 139 15.43 17.09 -5.32
N ALA A 140 15.92 15.92 -4.90
CA ALA A 140 17.34 15.59 -4.97
C ALA A 140 17.83 15.55 -6.44
N ARG A 141 17.08 14.90 -7.36
CA ARG A 141 17.44 14.85 -8.79
C ARG A 141 17.49 16.21 -9.49
N LYS A 142 16.72 17.18 -9.04
CA LYS A 142 16.72 18.54 -9.61
C LYS A 142 17.89 19.40 -9.12
N ARG A 143 18.60 18.97 -8.07
CA ARG A 143 19.76 19.67 -7.51
C ARG A 143 21.10 19.13 -8.03
N LEU A 144 21.07 17.99 -8.70
CA LEU A 144 22.20 17.41 -9.45
C LEU A 144 22.13 17.81 -10.93
#